data_aba695ffd3c92227b64111873c79e588
#
_entry.id   aba695ffd3c92227b64111873c79e588
#
_cell.length_a   1.000
_cell.length_b   1.000
_cell.length_c   1.000
_cell.angle_alpha   90.00
_cell.angle_beta   90.00
_cell.angle_gamma   90.00
#
_symmetry.space_group_name_H-M   'P 1'
#
loop_
_entity.id
_entity.type
_entity.pdbx_description
1 polymer ?
#
loop_
_entity_poly.entity_id
_entity_poly.type
_entity_poly.pdbx_seq_one_letter_code
_entity_poly.pdbx_strand_id
1 'polypeptide(L)'
;MIKKLTINLLILLAIPCLLYGRNFNVMDFGAQGNGISDDAAAIQKAVDACTNAGGGDVVFASNHVFLSGPVQLKSNVNVVLETNSVWKANPDESIYHLSAFGKNEGEGMMWIWAKDVENLSFSGHGTIHGNGIQFMGSELFDSYELKPVTTFDPRPHVLTLMGVKNLSIRDITIKEGAYWTVHLIGCDGAVIDGISLLNNLK
;
A
#
# COMPACT_ATOMS: atom_id res chain seq x y z
N MET A 1 49.00 -45.78 27.96
CA MET A 1 47.88 -45.77 26.96
C MET A 1 47.23 -44.39 27.00
N ILE A 2 47.60 -43.52 26.06
CA ILE A 2 47.07 -42.15 25.96
C ILE A 2 45.95 -42.20 24.92
N LYS A 3 44.68 -41.98 25.36
CA LYS A 3 43.51 -41.86 24.44
C LYS A 3 43.59 -40.48 23.74
N LYS A 4 43.77 -40.47 22.43
CA LYS A 4 43.61 -39.26 21.61
C LYS A 4 42.15 -38.91 21.53
N LEU A 5 41.81 -37.72 22.06
CA LEU A 5 40.47 -37.08 21.95
C LEU A 5 40.46 -36.30 20.62
N THR A 6 39.75 -36.81 19.63
CA THR A 6 39.51 -36.11 18.37
C THR A 6 38.33 -35.14 18.56
N ILE A 7 38.63 -33.85 18.62
CA ILE A 7 37.59 -32.78 18.61
C ILE A 7 37.22 -32.54 17.15
N ASN A 8 36.01 -32.98 16.76
CA ASN A 8 35.39 -32.57 15.49
C ASN A 8 34.88 -31.13 15.63
N LEU A 9 35.62 -30.17 15.08
CA LEU A 9 35.20 -28.79 14.97
C LEU A 9 34.23 -28.67 13.79
N LEU A 10 32.91 -28.63 14.07
CA LEU A 10 31.89 -28.33 13.08
C LEU A 10 31.98 -26.82 12.81
N ILE A 11 32.62 -26.42 11.74
CA ILE A 11 32.61 -25.03 11.26
C ILE A 11 31.23 -24.80 10.62
N LEU A 12 30.35 -24.17 11.36
CA LEU A 12 29.09 -23.65 10.82
C LEU A 12 29.46 -22.47 9.91
N LEU A 13 29.55 -22.69 8.61
CA LEU A 13 29.67 -21.64 7.63
C LEU A 13 28.35 -20.85 7.65
N ALA A 14 28.31 -19.74 8.39
CA ALA A 14 27.30 -18.71 8.22
C ALA A 14 27.52 -18.12 6.82
N ILE A 15 26.77 -18.62 5.83
CA ILE A 15 26.68 -17.97 4.53
C ILE A 15 26.02 -16.61 4.80
N PRO A 16 26.73 -15.48 4.54
CA PRO A 16 26.06 -14.20 4.59
C PRO A 16 24.95 -14.27 3.54
N CYS A 17 23.70 -14.31 4.00
CA CYS A 17 22.56 -14.12 3.13
C CYS A 17 22.73 -12.70 2.58
N LEU A 18 23.27 -12.58 1.37
CA LEU A 18 23.26 -11.33 0.63
C LEU A 18 21.79 -10.94 0.52
N LEU A 19 21.38 -9.96 1.30
CA LEU A 19 20.10 -9.26 1.17
C LEU A 19 20.12 -8.49 -0.16
N TYR A 20 20.11 -9.23 -1.26
CA TYR A 20 19.61 -8.69 -2.51
C TYR A 20 18.13 -8.46 -2.27
N GLY A 21 17.67 -7.22 -2.40
CA GLY A 21 16.26 -6.89 -2.30
C GLY A 21 15.49 -7.87 -3.19
N ARG A 22 14.66 -8.72 -2.57
CA ARG A 22 13.80 -9.64 -3.33
C ARG A 22 12.70 -8.80 -3.94
N ASN A 23 12.60 -8.83 -5.26
CA ASN A 23 11.58 -8.10 -6.00
C ASN A 23 10.39 -9.00 -6.30
N PHE A 24 9.22 -8.53 -5.95
CA PHE A 24 7.92 -9.16 -6.22
C PHE A 24 7.15 -8.21 -7.14
N ASN A 25 7.45 -8.29 -8.45
CA ASN A 25 6.74 -7.46 -9.42
C ASN A 25 5.28 -7.93 -9.50
N VAL A 26 4.34 -7.02 -9.29
CA VAL A 26 2.90 -7.36 -9.28
C VAL A 26 2.44 -8.01 -10.58
N MET A 27 3.10 -7.72 -11.70
CA MET A 27 2.81 -8.33 -13.00
C MET A 27 3.15 -9.83 -13.04
N ASP A 28 4.17 -10.27 -12.30
CA ASP A 28 4.53 -11.69 -12.19
C ASP A 28 3.46 -12.50 -11.43
N PHE A 29 2.59 -11.81 -10.68
CA PHE A 29 1.46 -12.38 -9.95
C PHE A 29 0.12 -12.24 -10.68
N GLY A 30 0.15 -11.70 -11.91
CA GLY A 30 -1.00 -11.63 -12.81
C GLY A 30 -1.66 -10.26 -12.92
N ALA A 31 -1.06 -9.19 -12.34
CA ALA A 31 -1.54 -7.84 -12.58
C ALA A 31 -1.37 -7.47 -14.05
N GLN A 32 -2.36 -6.79 -14.62
CA GLN A 32 -2.32 -6.37 -16.02
C GLN A 32 -1.77 -4.97 -16.22
N GLY A 33 -1.90 -4.09 -15.21
CA GLY A 33 -1.40 -2.74 -15.26
C GLY A 33 -1.96 -1.90 -16.41
N ASN A 34 -3.17 -2.22 -16.88
CA ASN A 34 -3.81 -1.59 -18.05
C ASN A 34 -4.82 -0.48 -17.68
N GLY A 35 -5.03 -0.22 -16.39
CA GLY A 35 -5.96 0.79 -15.86
C GLY A 35 -7.45 0.44 -16.00
N ILE A 36 -7.77 -0.79 -16.40
CA ILE A 36 -9.15 -1.27 -16.64
C ILE A 36 -9.46 -2.49 -15.77
N SER A 37 -8.58 -3.48 -15.79
CA SER A 37 -8.75 -4.72 -15.02
C SER A 37 -8.47 -4.46 -13.54
N ASP A 38 -9.23 -5.11 -12.65
CA ASP A 38 -8.94 -5.05 -11.22
C ASP A 38 -7.72 -5.94 -10.88
N ASP A 39 -6.64 -5.32 -10.49
CA ASP A 39 -5.37 -5.95 -10.17
C ASP A 39 -5.24 -6.29 -8.67
N ALA A 40 -6.27 -6.03 -7.83
CA ALA A 40 -6.19 -6.19 -6.38
C ALA A 40 -5.73 -7.58 -5.94
N ALA A 41 -6.27 -8.63 -6.57
CA ALA A 41 -5.90 -10.01 -6.23
C ALA A 41 -4.44 -10.34 -6.57
N ALA A 42 -3.91 -9.79 -7.67
CA ALA A 42 -2.53 -9.96 -8.07
C ALA A 42 -1.57 -9.20 -7.15
N ILE A 43 -1.92 -7.94 -6.82
CA ILE A 43 -1.17 -7.12 -5.87
C ILE A 43 -1.13 -7.80 -4.50
N GLN A 44 -2.28 -8.30 -4.01
CA GLN A 44 -2.33 -9.00 -2.71
C GLN A 44 -1.44 -10.25 -2.71
N LYS A 45 -1.42 -11.03 -3.80
CA LYS A 45 -0.51 -12.19 -3.91
C LYS A 45 0.95 -11.80 -3.85
N ALA A 46 1.34 -10.68 -4.49
CA ALA A 46 2.71 -10.17 -4.43
C ALA A 46 3.10 -9.76 -3.00
N VAL A 47 2.21 -9.04 -2.29
CA VAL A 47 2.37 -8.67 -0.88
C VAL A 47 2.53 -9.91 -0.01
N ASP A 48 1.67 -10.90 -0.20
CA ASP A 48 1.68 -12.15 0.57
C ASP A 48 2.99 -12.94 0.33
N ALA A 49 3.41 -13.05 -0.92
CA ALA A 49 4.66 -13.71 -1.28
C ALA A 49 5.88 -13.00 -0.70
N CYS A 50 5.89 -11.66 -0.75
CA CYS A 50 6.94 -10.83 -0.17
C CYS A 50 7.07 -11.09 1.33
N THR A 51 5.98 -10.98 2.08
CA THR A 51 5.98 -11.22 3.53
C THR A 51 6.39 -12.66 3.87
N ASN A 52 5.87 -13.65 3.16
CA ASN A 52 6.20 -15.06 3.38
C ASN A 52 7.68 -15.38 3.09
N ALA A 53 8.32 -14.61 2.22
CA ALA A 53 9.75 -14.70 1.94
C ALA A 53 10.63 -13.98 2.96
N GLY A 54 10.04 -13.36 3.98
CA GLY A 54 10.74 -12.58 5.01
C GLY A 54 10.89 -11.10 4.69
N GLY A 55 10.31 -10.63 3.60
CA GLY A 55 10.30 -9.23 3.17
C GLY A 55 10.97 -8.99 1.83
N GLY A 56 10.84 -7.76 1.34
CA GLY A 56 11.38 -7.32 0.06
C GLY A 56 10.56 -6.19 -0.58
N ASP A 57 10.73 -6.01 -1.87
CA ASP A 57 10.12 -4.97 -2.66
C ASP A 57 8.92 -5.51 -3.45
N VAL A 58 7.72 -4.97 -3.19
CA VAL A 58 6.54 -5.18 -4.05
C VAL A 58 6.54 -4.08 -5.11
N VAL A 59 6.86 -4.46 -6.35
CA VAL A 59 7.18 -3.50 -7.41
C VAL A 59 6.01 -3.29 -8.36
N PHE A 60 5.63 -2.04 -8.51
CA PHE A 60 4.70 -1.55 -9.52
C PHE A 60 5.50 -1.02 -10.71
N ALA A 61 5.52 -1.77 -11.80
CA ALA A 61 6.36 -1.47 -12.96
C ALA A 61 6.03 -0.12 -13.59
N SER A 62 7.06 0.54 -14.11
CA SER A 62 6.96 1.86 -14.74
C SER A 62 6.01 1.87 -15.96
N ASN A 63 5.38 3.03 -16.17
CA ASN A 63 4.46 3.29 -17.30
C ASN A 63 3.22 2.38 -17.35
N HIS A 64 2.78 1.86 -16.20
CA HIS A 64 1.55 1.07 -16.05
C HIS A 64 0.57 1.73 -15.09
N VAL A 65 -0.71 1.44 -15.27
CA VAL A 65 -1.79 1.88 -14.37
C VAL A 65 -2.45 0.65 -13.77
N PHE A 66 -2.20 0.42 -12.48
CA PHE A 66 -2.75 -0.71 -11.72
C PHE A 66 -4.03 -0.26 -11.03
N LEU A 67 -5.18 -0.60 -11.61
CA LEU A 67 -6.48 -0.34 -10.99
C LEU A 67 -6.73 -1.40 -9.92
N SER A 68 -7.09 -1.01 -8.70
CA SER A 68 -7.39 -2.02 -7.68
C SER A 68 -8.46 -1.61 -6.69
N GLY A 69 -9.22 -2.58 -6.23
CA GLY A 69 -9.95 -2.53 -4.98
C GLY A 69 -9.03 -2.60 -3.75
N PRO A 70 -9.60 -2.92 -2.55
CA PRO A 70 -8.86 -2.94 -1.29
C PRO A 70 -7.66 -3.91 -1.30
N VAL A 71 -6.53 -3.46 -0.73
CA VAL A 71 -5.32 -4.25 -0.54
C VAL A 71 -4.81 -4.10 0.89
N GLN A 72 -4.51 -5.22 1.54
CA GLN A 72 -3.88 -5.26 2.85
C GLN A 72 -2.38 -5.39 2.73
N LEU A 73 -1.65 -4.43 3.28
CA LEU A 73 -0.20 -4.50 3.40
C LEU A 73 0.20 -5.25 4.67
N LYS A 74 1.39 -5.84 4.65
CA LYS A 74 1.92 -6.70 5.70
C LYS A 74 3.32 -6.28 6.14
N SER A 75 3.84 -6.90 7.20
CA SER A 75 5.18 -6.60 7.71
C SER A 75 6.29 -6.90 6.70
N ASN A 76 7.37 -6.13 6.78
CA ASN A 76 8.59 -6.25 5.98
C ASN A 76 8.38 -6.03 4.47
N VAL A 77 7.39 -5.23 4.11
CA VAL A 77 7.06 -4.90 2.72
C VAL A 77 7.51 -3.47 2.39
N ASN A 78 8.27 -3.32 1.32
CA ASN A 78 8.51 -2.05 0.67
C ASN A 78 7.69 -1.97 -0.62
N VAL A 79 6.72 -1.08 -0.68
CA VAL A 79 5.95 -0.79 -1.90
C VAL A 79 6.77 0.15 -2.77
N VAL A 80 7.25 -0.35 -3.91
CA VAL A 80 8.05 0.44 -4.86
C VAL A 80 7.19 0.84 -6.04
N LEU A 81 6.90 2.13 -6.13
CA LEU A 81 6.20 2.71 -7.28
C LEU A 81 7.23 3.25 -8.25
N GLU A 82 7.55 2.52 -9.31
CA GLU A 82 8.52 2.99 -10.30
C GLU A 82 8.03 4.26 -11.02
N THR A 83 8.93 4.96 -11.67
CA THR A 83 8.63 6.22 -12.38
C THR A 83 7.46 6.04 -13.36
N ASN A 84 6.49 6.95 -13.30
CA ASN A 84 5.25 6.91 -14.11
C ASN A 84 4.35 5.68 -13.84
N SER A 85 4.62 4.85 -12.83
CA SER A 85 3.60 3.88 -12.40
C SER A 85 2.48 4.59 -11.65
N VAL A 86 1.26 4.10 -11.82
CA VAL A 86 0.08 4.63 -11.11
C VAL A 86 -0.66 3.47 -10.46
N TRP A 87 -0.76 3.50 -9.12
CA TRP A 87 -1.67 2.64 -8.39
C TRP A 87 -2.97 3.40 -8.17
N LYS A 88 -4.06 2.97 -8.81
CA LYS A 88 -5.31 3.72 -8.90
C LYS A 88 -6.47 2.99 -8.22
N ALA A 89 -7.28 3.73 -7.43
CA ALA A 89 -8.46 3.17 -6.80
C ALA A 89 -9.52 2.78 -7.83
N ASN A 90 -10.06 1.57 -7.69
CA ASN A 90 -11.20 1.11 -8.48
C ASN A 90 -12.46 1.87 -8.02
N PRO A 91 -13.22 2.51 -8.93
CA PRO A 91 -14.37 3.32 -8.58
C PRO A 91 -15.63 2.51 -8.21
N ASP A 92 -15.59 1.19 -8.27
CA ASP A 92 -16.71 0.36 -7.85
C ASP A 92 -16.86 0.39 -6.32
N GLU A 93 -17.84 1.14 -5.83
CA GLU A 93 -18.08 1.30 -4.40
C GLU A 93 -18.45 -0.03 -3.71
N SER A 94 -19.01 -0.98 -4.46
CA SER A 94 -19.50 -2.25 -3.91
C SER A 94 -18.40 -3.17 -3.40
N ILE A 95 -17.13 -2.90 -3.75
CA ILE A 95 -15.98 -3.72 -3.32
C ILE A 95 -15.34 -3.25 -2.01
N TYR A 96 -15.74 -2.08 -1.49
CA TYR A 96 -15.18 -1.51 -0.27
C TYR A 96 -16.06 -1.87 0.94
N HIS A 97 -15.62 -2.83 1.75
CA HIS A 97 -16.42 -3.36 2.86
C HIS A 97 -15.77 -3.18 4.24
N LEU A 98 -14.50 -2.75 4.28
CA LEU A 98 -13.74 -2.66 5.52
C LEU A 98 -13.59 -1.20 5.92
N SER A 99 -14.00 -0.87 7.14
CA SER A 99 -13.74 0.41 7.79
C SER A 99 -12.87 0.22 9.03
N ALA A 100 -11.97 1.17 9.28
CA ALA A 100 -11.21 1.23 10.51
C ALA A 100 -12.04 1.75 11.70
N PHE A 101 -13.22 2.32 11.43
CA PHE A 101 -14.00 3.09 12.38
C PHE A 101 -15.35 2.45 12.68
N GLY A 102 -15.83 2.66 13.92
CA GLY A 102 -17.23 2.39 14.28
C GLY A 102 -18.17 3.42 13.63
N LYS A 103 -19.46 3.10 13.66
CA LYS A 103 -20.53 3.93 13.12
C LYS A 103 -20.50 5.31 13.75
N ASN A 104 -20.02 6.32 13.40
CA ASN A 104 -20.02 7.72 13.87
C ASN A 104 -18.64 8.41 13.93
N GLU A 105 -17.57 7.77 13.46
CA GLU A 105 -16.21 8.32 13.58
C GLU A 105 -15.51 8.57 12.22
N GLY A 106 -16.23 9.06 11.22
CA GLY A 106 -15.65 9.28 9.90
C GLY A 106 -15.55 7.99 9.10
N GLU A 107 -16.66 7.50 8.66
CA GLU A 107 -16.93 6.15 8.14
C GLU A 107 -16.33 5.84 6.75
N GLY A 108 -15.15 6.36 6.44
CA GLY A 108 -14.48 6.01 5.18
C GLY A 108 -14.07 4.54 5.15
N MET A 109 -14.28 3.91 4.01
CA MET A 109 -13.79 2.56 3.77
C MET A 109 -12.27 2.58 3.51
N MET A 110 -11.60 1.47 3.73
CA MET A 110 -10.15 1.38 3.53
C MET A 110 -9.85 0.85 2.14
N TRP A 111 -8.95 1.52 1.43
CA TRP A 111 -8.41 1.03 0.17
C TRP A 111 -7.05 0.37 0.36
N ILE A 112 -6.00 1.12 0.60
CA ILE A 112 -4.67 0.57 0.94
C ILE A 112 -4.54 0.65 2.45
N TRP A 113 -4.39 -0.49 3.10
CA TRP A 113 -4.40 -0.51 4.55
C TRP A 113 -3.42 -1.51 5.17
N ALA A 114 -3.00 -1.20 6.40
CA ALA A 114 -2.22 -2.10 7.23
C ALA A 114 -2.67 -1.98 8.68
N LYS A 115 -2.57 -3.06 9.44
CA LYS A 115 -2.86 -3.07 10.87
C LYS A 115 -1.86 -3.95 11.63
N ASP A 116 -1.28 -3.37 12.69
CA ASP A 116 -0.37 -4.04 13.61
C ASP A 116 0.80 -4.73 12.89
N VAL A 117 1.43 -4.01 11.95
CA VAL A 117 2.57 -4.48 11.14
C VAL A 117 3.83 -3.68 11.46
N GLU A 118 4.98 -4.18 11.02
CA GLU A 118 6.27 -3.52 11.21
C GLU A 118 7.09 -3.47 9.91
N ASN A 119 8.02 -2.51 9.83
CA ASN A 119 8.92 -2.33 8.69
C ASN A 119 8.14 -2.20 7.37
N LEU A 120 7.19 -1.27 7.32
CA LEU A 120 6.42 -0.96 6.12
C LEU A 120 6.97 0.29 5.46
N SER A 121 7.21 0.24 4.17
CA SER A 121 7.66 1.42 3.44
C SER A 121 7.00 1.57 2.07
N PHE A 122 7.00 2.83 1.61
CA PHE A 122 6.62 3.25 0.27
C PHE A 122 7.75 4.08 -0.29
N SER A 123 8.15 3.80 -1.53
CA SER A 123 9.25 4.49 -2.18
C SER A 123 9.07 4.55 -3.69
N GLY A 124 9.96 5.27 -4.37
CA GLY A 124 9.95 5.42 -5.83
C GLY A 124 9.47 6.80 -6.28
N HIS A 125 9.07 6.91 -7.55
CA HIS A 125 8.63 8.19 -8.15
C HIS A 125 7.30 8.03 -8.88
N GLY A 126 6.52 7.01 -8.51
CA GLY A 126 5.19 6.78 -9.04
C GLY A 126 4.10 7.48 -8.23
N THR A 127 2.86 7.14 -8.53
CA THR A 127 1.69 7.82 -8.00
C THR A 127 0.70 6.82 -7.39
N ILE A 128 0.21 7.12 -6.19
CA ILE A 128 -1.02 6.55 -5.64
C ILE A 128 -2.15 7.53 -5.96
N HIS A 129 -3.15 7.07 -6.70
CA HIS A 129 -4.24 7.90 -7.22
C HIS A 129 -5.58 7.43 -6.65
N GLY A 130 -6.13 8.18 -5.71
CA GLY A 130 -7.37 7.84 -5.02
C GLY A 130 -8.62 7.85 -5.89
N ASN A 131 -8.53 8.36 -7.14
CA ASN A 131 -9.63 8.40 -8.11
C ASN A 131 -10.91 9.08 -7.58
N GLY A 132 -10.72 10.02 -6.64
CA GLY A 132 -11.78 10.58 -5.80
C GLY A 132 -12.96 11.16 -6.53
N ILE A 133 -12.72 11.74 -7.73
CA ILE A 133 -13.81 12.32 -8.53
C ILE A 133 -14.87 11.29 -8.93
N GLN A 134 -14.50 10.01 -9.05
CA GLN A 134 -15.43 8.95 -9.41
C GLN A 134 -16.39 8.56 -8.27
N PHE A 135 -16.02 8.92 -7.03
CA PHE A 135 -16.85 8.73 -5.83
C PHE A 135 -17.70 9.95 -5.50
N MET A 136 -17.59 11.00 -6.32
CA MET A 136 -18.34 12.24 -6.13
C MET A 136 -19.46 12.39 -7.14
N GLY A 137 -20.57 12.97 -6.68
CA GLY A 137 -21.69 13.33 -7.52
C GLY A 137 -21.60 14.76 -8.05
N SER A 138 -22.74 15.38 -8.27
CA SER A 138 -22.83 16.75 -8.75
C SER A 138 -22.29 17.76 -7.73
N GLU A 139 -21.79 18.88 -8.24
CA GLU A 139 -21.40 20.04 -7.44
C GLU A 139 -22.60 20.60 -6.63
N LEU A 140 -22.33 20.99 -5.40
CA LEU A 140 -23.31 21.71 -4.58
C LEU A 140 -23.46 23.15 -5.09
N PHE A 141 -24.70 23.64 -5.16
CA PHE A 141 -25.02 24.93 -5.77
C PHE A 141 -24.31 26.13 -5.13
N ASP A 142 -24.00 26.07 -3.85
CA ASP A 142 -23.55 27.22 -3.05
C ASP A 142 -22.18 27.06 -2.39
N SER A 143 -21.49 25.94 -2.55
CA SER A 143 -20.28 25.66 -1.79
C SER A 143 -19.07 25.25 -2.62
N TYR A 144 -19.20 25.11 -3.93
CA TYR A 144 -18.15 24.57 -4.81
C TYR A 144 -17.64 23.17 -4.37
N GLU A 145 -18.39 22.50 -3.51
CA GLU A 145 -18.08 21.15 -3.06
C GLU A 145 -18.83 20.13 -3.90
N LEU A 146 -18.24 18.95 -4.09
CA LEU A 146 -18.90 17.84 -4.74
C LEU A 146 -19.65 17.00 -3.70
N LYS A 147 -20.86 16.55 -4.04
CA LYS A 147 -21.59 15.58 -3.21
C LYS A 147 -20.96 14.21 -3.32
N PRO A 148 -20.91 13.42 -2.24
CA PRO A 148 -20.72 11.98 -2.35
C PRO A 148 -21.81 11.37 -3.25
N VAL A 149 -21.47 10.33 -3.99
CA VAL A 149 -22.43 9.62 -4.86
C VAL A 149 -23.48 8.92 -4.02
N THR A 150 -23.13 8.47 -2.82
CA THR A 150 -24.05 7.77 -1.92
C THR A 150 -24.35 8.58 -0.66
N THR A 151 -25.49 8.27 -0.04
CA THR A 151 -25.89 8.87 1.25
C THR A 151 -25.14 8.32 2.45
N PHE A 152 -24.50 7.18 2.30
CA PHE A 152 -23.68 6.55 3.32
C PHE A 152 -22.23 6.74 2.94
N ASP A 153 -21.63 7.75 3.08
CA ASP A 153 -20.25 8.08 2.76
C ASP A 153 -19.28 6.85 2.76
N PRO A 154 -19.37 5.92 1.80
CA PRO A 154 -18.50 4.75 1.71
C PRO A 154 -17.19 5.07 1.00
N ARG A 155 -16.90 6.36 0.78
CA ARG A 155 -15.70 6.79 0.06
C ARG A 155 -14.45 6.21 0.72
N PRO A 156 -13.53 5.62 -0.06
CA PRO A 156 -12.33 5.02 0.50
C PRO A 156 -11.31 6.06 0.96
N HIS A 157 -10.73 5.82 2.13
CA HIS A 157 -9.46 6.41 2.51
C HIS A 157 -8.35 5.82 1.62
N VAL A 158 -7.40 6.65 1.19
CA VAL A 158 -6.32 6.18 0.32
C VAL A 158 -5.35 5.28 1.07
N LEU A 159 -4.71 5.80 2.12
CA LEU A 159 -3.84 5.02 3.02
C LEU A 159 -4.41 5.05 4.44
N THR A 160 -4.70 3.88 5.00
CA THR A 160 -5.09 3.72 6.41
C THR A 160 -4.11 2.79 7.10
N LEU A 161 -3.22 3.34 7.91
CA LEU A 161 -2.12 2.62 8.55
C LEU A 161 -2.29 2.69 10.07
N MET A 162 -2.58 1.53 10.67
CA MET A 162 -2.90 1.40 12.09
C MET A 162 -1.85 0.57 12.82
N GLY A 163 -1.30 1.09 13.92
CA GLY A 163 -0.33 0.37 14.74
C GLY A 163 0.95 -0.02 14.00
N VAL A 164 1.32 0.72 12.95
CA VAL A 164 2.53 0.42 12.17
C VAL A 164 3.77 0.87 12.90
N LYS A 165 4.76 -0.02 13.05
CA LYS A 165 6.09 0.29 13.58
C LYS A 165 7.10 0.40 12.46
N ASN A 166 8.00 1.40 12.54
CA ASN A 166 9.00 1.68 11.51
C ASN A 166 8.37 1.90 10.12
N LEU A 167 7.52 2.92 10.00
CA LEU A 167 6.91 3.34 8.75
C LEU A 167 7.84 4.31 8.00
N SER A 168 7.99 4.13 6.69
CA SER A 168 8.65 5.12 5.84
C SER A 168 7.84 5.37 4.57
N ILE A 169 7.55 6.63 4.25
CA ILE A 169 6.88 7.02 2.99
C ILE A 169 7.75 8.09 2.33
N ARG A 170 8.34 7.76 1.17
CA ARG A 170 9.32 8.64 0.53
C ARG A 170 9.09 8.79 -0.96
N ASP A 171 9.29 10.03 -1.44
CA ASP A 171 9.47 10.41 -2.85
C ASP A 171 8.30 10.01 -3.79
N ILE A 172 7.13 9.71 -3.26
CA ILE A 172 5.93 9.36 -4.03
C ILE A 172 4.94 10.51 -4.10
N THR A 173 4.10 10.47 -5.11
CA THR A 173 2.93 11.35 -5.22
C THR A 173 1.68 10.61 -4.77
N ILE A 174 0.86 11.23 -3.91
CA ILE A 174 -0.46 10.74 -3.54
C ILE A 174 -1.47 11.81 -3.92
N LYS A 175 -2.49 11.45 -4.69
CA LYS A 175 -3.41 12.45 -5.20
C LYS A 175 -4.87 11.98 -5.30
N GLU A 176 -5.75 12.96 -5.37
CA GLU A 176 -7.18 12.79 -5.63
C GLU A 176 -7.83 11.74 -4.71
N GLY A 177 -7.56 11.83 -3.40
CA GLY A 177 -8.24 11.00 -2.41
C GLY A 177 -9.73 11.29 -2.38
N ALA A 178 -10.56 10.27 -2.37
CA ALA A 178 -12.00 10.42 -2.23
C ALA A 178 -12.41 10.91 -0.84
N TYR A 179 -11.60 10.58 0.16
CA TYR A 179 -11.75 10.98 1.56
C TYR A 179 -10.37 11.26 2.17
N TRP A 180 -10.02 10.70 3.33
CA TRP A 180 -8.69 10.93 3.91
C TRP A 180 -7.59 10.31 3.07
N THR A 181 -6.58 11.10 2.75
CA THR A 181 -5.50 10.69 1.86
C THR A 181 -4.43 9.88 2.58
N VAL A 182 -3.98 10.33 3.77
CA VAL A 182 -3.04 9.59 4.62
C VAL A 182 -3.57 9.62 6.04
N HIS A 183 -3.94 8.46 6.54
CA HIS A 183 -4.46 8.30 7.88
C HIS A 183 -3.58 7.36 8.68
N LEU A 184 -2.85 7.92 9.64
CA LEU A 184 -1.95 7.21 10.54
C LEU A 184 -2.56 7.14 11.93
N ILE A 185 -2.72 5.91 12.46
CA ILE A 185 -3.35 5.69 13.76
C ILE A 185 -2.41 4.86 14.63
N GLY A 186 -1.92 5.45 15.72
CA GLY A 186 -1.06 4.74 16.67
C GLY A 186 0.23 4.20 16.07
N CYS A 187 0.77 4.84 15.02
CA CYS A 187 2.04 4.45 14.42
C CYS A 187 3.22 4.89 15.28
N ASP A 188 4.31 4.12 15.25
CA ASP A 188 5.55 4.39 15.97
C ASP A 188 6.75 4.37 15.00
N GLY A 189 7.63 5.37 15.10
CA GLY A 189 8.80 5.49 14.23
C GLY A 189 8.44 5.81 12.77
N ALA A 190 7.46 6.70 12.54
CA ALA A 190 7.05 7.09 11.18
C ALA A 190 7.95 8.20 10.61
N VAL A 191 8.43 8.02 9.39
CA VAL A 191 9.15 9.02 8.59
C VAL A 191 8.42 9.26 7.29
N ILE A 192 8.04 10.51 7.04
CA ILE A 192 7.40 10.93 5.78
C ILE A 192 8.24 12.06 5.19
N ASP A 193 8.80 11.84 4.00
CA ASP A 193 9.77 12.72 3.41
C ASP A 193 9.65 12.74 1.88
N GLY A 194 9.82 13.92 1.25
CA GLY A 194 9.81 14.08 -0.19
C GLY A 194 8.49 13.73 -0.90
N ILE A 195 7.37 13.62 -0.17
CA ILE A 195 6.08 13.28 -0.79
C ILE A 195 5.36 14.50 -1.36
N SER A 196 4.54 14.29 -2.38
CA SER A 196 3.60 15.28 -2.90
C SER A 196 2.16 14.84 -2.63
N LEU A 197 1.38 15.66 -1.91
CA LEU A 197 -0.05 15.46 -1.70
C LEU A 197 -0.84 16.44 -2.58
N LEU A 198 -1.60 15.94 -3.53
CA LEU A 198 -2.32 16.75 -4.52
C LEU A 198 -3.82 16.40 -4.49
N ASN A 199 -4.54 17.02 -3.57
CA ASN A 199 -5.99 16.82 -3.40
C ASN A 199 -6.74 18.07 -3.82
N ASN A 200 -7.11 18.14 -5.07
CA ASN A 200 -7.93 19.21 -5.60
C ASN A 200 -9.19 18.63 -6.23
N LEU A 201 -10.16 18.25 -5.39
CA LEU A 201 -11.49 17.82 -5.82
C LEU A 201 -12.50 18.99 -5.83
N LYS A 202 -12.01 20.22 -5.94
CA LYS A 202 -12.65 21.54 -5.74
C LYS A 202 -12.94 21.88 -4.30
#